data_7cc68a9ea248df270423ea5307d039c7
#
_entry.id   7cc68a9ea248df270423ea5307d039c7
#
_cell.length_a   1.000
_cell.length_b   1.000
_cell.length_c   1.000
_cell.angle_alpha   90.00
_cell.angle_beta   90.00
_cell.angle_gamma   90.00
#
_symmetry.space_group_name_H-M   'P 1'
#
loop_
_entity.id
_entity.type
_entity.pdbx_description
1 polymer ?
#
loop_
_entity_poly.entity_id
_entity_poly.type
_entity_poly.pdbx_seq_one_letter_code
_entity_poly.pdbx_strand_id
1 'polypeptide(L)'
;YPPFTSLYEFSTIYLEHFIIKGNIMSYAVFAGGCFWGVEHFFQGIVGVTAVISGYSGGHTDNPTYNDVLTGTTGHIEVVQIEYDENKVSYNELLDMFFKIHDPTTIDRQGPDIGEQYKSVIFYGNDIELDLASKKIKTLDAGNYFNNPIVTELRVAKTFYKAEEYHQDYIKKTGRICYHQAYVNQNQTLFNSDF
;
A
#
# COMPACT_ATOMS: atom_id res chain seq x y z
N TYR A 1 -7.28 -1.67 -48.58
CA TYR A 1 -7.60 -1.36 -47.18
C TYR A 1 -6.77 -2.31 -46.29
N PRO A 2 -5.77 -1.83 -45.50
CA PRO A 2 -5.14 -2.63 -44.47
C PRO A 2 -5.92 -2.54 -43.17
N PRO A 3 -5.87 -3.56 -42.28
CA PRO A 3 -6.57 -3.56 -41.03
C PRO A 3 -5.87 -2.66 -39.99
N PHE A 4 -6.69 -1.93 -39.26
CA PHE A 4 -6.28 -1.16 -38.08
C PHE A 4 -5.78 -2.10 -36.99
N THR A 5 -4.49 -2.14 -36.77
CA THR A 5 -3.90 -2.67 -35.54
C THR A 5 -3.87 -1.56 -34.52
N SER A 6 -4.80 -1.63 -33.57
CA SER A 6 -4.82 -0.78 -32.38
C SER A 6 -3.71 -1.25 -31.44
N LEU A 7 -2.58 -0.60 -31.50
CA LEU A 7 -1.56 -0.63 -30.44
C LEU A 7 -2.04 0.32 -29.33
N TYR A 8 -2.74 -0.22 -28.33
CA TYR A 8 -2.85 0.47 -27.06
C TYR A 8 -1.51 0.31 -26.33
N GLU A 9 -0.68 1.32 -26.44
CA GLU A 9 0.47 1.49 -25.57
C GLU A 9 -0.04 1.73 -24.14
N PHE A 10 0.13 0.73 -23.28
CA PHE A 10 0.03 0.86 -21.82
C PHE A 10 1.28 1.54 -21.29
N SER A 11 1.45 2.83 -21.58
CA SER A 11 2.45 3.64 -20.91
C SER A 11 1.77 4.83 -20.26
N THR A 12 1.96 4.92 -18.94
CA THR A 12 1.65 6.10 -18.10
C THR A 12 0.19 6.20 -17.63
N ILE A 13 -0.28 5.27 -16.80
CA ILE A 13 -1.50 5.47 -16.02
C ILE A 13 -1.09 5.74 -14.56
N TYR A 14 -0.60 6.94 -14.33
CA TYR A 14 -0.65 7.57 -13.01
C TYR A 14 -1.28 8.94 -13.19
N LEU A 15 -2.41 9.17 -12.53
CA LEU A 15 -3.24 10.38 -12.52
C LEU A 15 -4.23 10.55 -13.69
N GLU A 16 -5.15 9.63 -13.87
CA GLU A 16 -6.46 10.04 -14.36
C GLU A 16 -7.49 9.79 -13.26
N HIS A 17 -8.07 10.86 -12.73
CA HIS A 17 -9.24 10.81 -11.90
C HIS A 17 -10.39 10.25 -12.75
N PHE A 18 -10.74 9.00 -12.57
CA PHE A 18 -11.85 8.40 -13.30
C PHE A 18 -13.16 8.87 -12.67
N ILE A 19 -13.90 9.73 -13.36
CA ILE A 19 -15.26 10.14 -12.93
C ILE A 19 -16.24 9.06 -13.34
N ILE A 20 -16.58 8.17 -12.42
CA ILE A 20 -17.71 7.23 -12.59
C ILE A 20 -18.90 7.80 -11.82
N LYS A 21 -19.94 8.23 -12.53
CA LYS A 21 -21.18 8.77 -11.95
C LYS A 21 -21.00 9.98 -11.01
N GLY A 22 -20.05 10.87 -11.30
CA GLY A 22 -19.84 12.09 -10.50
C GLY A 22 -18.97 11.91 -9.26
N ASN A 23 -18.42 10.74 -9.00
CA ASN A 23 -17.45 10.50 -7.93
C ASN A 23 -16.02 10.56 -8.50
N ILE A 24 -15.15 11.25 -7.79
CA ILE A 24 -13.70 11.27 -8.08
C ILE A 24 -13.11 10.02 -7.43
N MET A 25 -12.67 9.07 -8.25
CA MET A 25 -11.97 7.87 -7.79
C MET A 25 -10.47 8.11 -7.85
N SER A 26 -9.78 7.81 -6.78
CA SER A 26 -8.34 7.99 -6.64
C SER A 26 -7.68 6.69 -6.19
N TYR A 27 -6.36 6.63 -6.36
CA TYR A 27 -5.55 5.46 -6.02
C TYR A 27 -4.44 5.84 -5.05
N ALA A 28 -4.20 4.97 -4.07
CA ALA A 28 -3.02 5.02 -3.21
C ALA A 28 -2.28 3.68 -3.28
N VAL A 29 -0.94 3.69 -3.17
CA VAL A 29 -0.13 2.47 -3.18
C VAL A 29 0.78 2.43 -1.96
N PHE A 30 0.57 1.45 -1.09
CA PHE A 30 1.28 1.31 0.16
C PHE A 30 1.90 -0.08 0.33
N ALA A 31 3.07 -0.12 0.96
CA ALA A 31 3.78 -1.32 1.39
C ALA A 31 4.01 -1.25 2.90
N GLY A 32 3.50 -2.20 3.64
CA GLY A 32 3.60 -2.25 5.12
C GLY A 32 3.82 -3.67 5.64
N GLY A 33 4.67 -4.46 4.98
CA GLY A 33 4.87 -5.88 5.25
C GLY A 33 3.99 -6.77 4.36
N CYS A 34 3.62 -7.94 4.85
CA CYS A 34 2.79 -8.90 4.12
C CYS A 34 1.48 -8.27 3.64
N PHE A 35 1.27 -8.22 2.32
CA PHE A 35 0.14 -7.55 1.68
C PHE A 35 -1.24 -8.14 2.06
N TRP A 36 -1.32 -9.41 2.49
CA TRP A 36 -2.59 -9.98 2.96
C TRP A 36 -3.17 -9.22 4.15
N GLY A 37 -2.31 -8.83 5.10
CA GLY A 37 -2.73 -8.07 6.26
C GLY A 37 -3.09 -6.64 5.92
N VAL A 38 -2.27 -6.00 5.10
CA VAL A 38 -2.51 -4.63 4.63
C VAL A 38 -3.82 -4.56 3.84
N GLU A 39 -4.04 -5.48 2.87
CA GLU A 39 -5.29 -5.60 2.11
C GLU A 39 -6.51 -5.69 3.05
N HIS A 40 -6.44 -6.59 4.02
CA HIS A 40 -7.55 -6.84 4.94
C HIS A 40 -8.00 -5.59 5.71
N PHE A 41 -7.04 -4.82 6.25
CA PHE A 41 -7.37 -3.62 7.01
C PHE A 41 -7.95 -2.51 6.13
N PHE A 42 -7.38 -2.27 4.96
CA PHE A 42 -7.89 -1.24 4.06
C PHE A 42 -9.26 -1.56 3.48
N GLN A 43 -9.58 -2.84 3.24
CA GLN A 43 -10.91 -3.26 2.79
C GLN A 43 -12.04 -2.94 3.77
N GLY A 44 -11.73 -2.69 5.05
CA GLY A 44 -12.70 -2.32 6.08
C GLY A 44 -13.07 -0.84 6.12
N ILE A 45 -12.39 0.01 5.34
CA ILE A 45 -12.54 1.47 5.41
C ILE A 45 -13.74 1.91 4.56
N VAL A 46 -14.64 2.69 5.15
CA VAL A 46 -15.76 3.30 4.40
C VAL A 46 -15.19 4.31 3.40
N GLY A 47 -15.53 4.15 2.12
CA GLY A 47 -15.00 4.98 1.03
C GLY A 47 -13.93 4.27 0.20
N VAL A 48 -13.28 3.22 0.71
CA VAL A 48 -12.45 2.32 -0.09
C VAL A 48 -13.35 1.41 -0.92
N THR A 49 -13.14 1.38 -2.23
CA THR A 49 -13.97 0.63 -3.20
C THR A 49 -13.31 -0.66 -3.67
N ALA A 50 -11.98 -0.67 -3.72
CA ALA A 50 -11.21 -1.87 -4.01
C ALA A 50 -9.82 -1.80 -3.33
N VAL A 51 -9.30 -2.96 -2.95
CA VAL A 51 -7.90 -3.12 -2.52
C VAL A 51 -7.35 -4.34 -3.24
N ILE A 52 -6.23 -4.16 -3.92
CA ILE A 52 -5.62 -5.18 -4.76
C ILE A 52 -4.19 -5.42 -4.27
N SER A 53 -3.88 -6.63 -3.87
CA SER A 53 -2.52 -7.06 -3.53
C SER A 53 -1.66 -7.19 -4.79
N GLY A 54 -0.40 -6.73 -4.73
CA GLY A 54 0.49 -6.73 -5.88
C GLY A 54 1.94 -6.44 -5.54
N TYR A 55 2.70 -6.13 -6.58
CA TYR A 55 4.14 -5.85 -6.51
C TYR A 55 4.45 -4.52 -7.19
N SER A 56 5.39 -3.75 -6.62
CA SER A 56 5.86 -2.50 -7.22
C SER A 56 7.28 -2.16 -6.75
N GLY A 57 7.88 -1.17 -7.38
CA GLY A 57 9.17 -0.60 -6.98
C GLY A 57 10.40 -1.27 -7.60
N GLY A 58 10.28 -2.46 -8.14
CA GLY A 58 11.37 -3.22 -8.74
C GLY A 58 11.78 -2.79 -10.15
N HIS A 59 12.53 -3.67 -10.82
CA HIS A 59 13.12 -3.44 -12.15
C HIS A 59 12.82 -4.56 -13.16
N THR A 60 12.06 -5.59 -12.75
CA THR A 60 11.62 -6.67 -13.64
C THR A 60 10.16 -6.45 -14.05
N ASP A 61 9.81 -6.86 -15.28
CA ASP A 61 8.44 -6.80 -15.77
C ASP A 61 7.68 -8.06 -15.38
N ASN A 62 6.40 -7.90 -15.03
CA ASN A 62 5.48 -8.99 -14.70
C ASN A 62 6.06 -10.01 -13.70
N PRO A 63 6.55 -9.56 -12.53
CA PRO A 63 7.12 -10.46 -11.55
C PRO A 63 6.06 -11.42 -11.01
N THR A 64 6.45 -12.66 -10.74
CA THR A 64 5.65 -13.61 -9.95
C THR A 64 6.00 -13.50 -8.47
N TYR A 65 5.16 -14.08 -7.61
CA TYR A 65 5.45 -14.19 -6.18
C TYR A 65 6.81 -14.85 -5.91
N ASN A 66 7.11 -15.93 -6.61
CA ASN A 66 8.38 -16.62 -6.46
C ASN A 66 9.57 -15.75 -6.87
N ASP A 67 9.45 -14.93 -7.90
CA ASP A 67 10.50 -14.00 -8.30
C ASP A 67 10.76 -12.95 -7.21
N VAL A 68 9.70 -12.38 -6.64
CA VAL A 68 9.81 -11.38 -5.56
C VAL A 68 10.45 -11.98 -4.31
N LEU A 69 10.12 -13.22 -3.95
CA LEU A 69 10.72 -13.92 -2.82
C LEU A 69 12.24 -14.15 -2.95
N THR A 70 12.79 -14.12 -4.16
CA THR A 70 14.25 -14.22 -4.34
C THR A 70 15.01 -13.02 -3.81
N GLY A 71 14.33 -11.88 -3.61
CA GLY A 71 14.95 -10.60 -3.24
C GLY A 71 15.77 -9.94 -4.36
N THR A 72 15.76 -10.52 -5.58
CA THR A 72 16.60 -10.02 -6.70
C THR A 72 15.87 -9.09 -7.66
N THR A 73 14.54 -9.02 -7.60
CA THR A 73 13.72 -8.19 -8.51
C THR A 73 13.63 -6.74 -8.09
N GLY A 74 13.93 -6.42 -6.82
CA GLY A 74 13.70 -5.11 -6.21
C GLY A 74 12.22 -4.76 -6.02
N HIS A 75 11.29 -5.65 -6.40
CA HIS A 75 9.88 -5.48 -6.10
C HIS A 75 9.60 -5.78 -4.64
N ILE A 76 8.64 -5.04 -4.09
CA ILE A 76 8.11 -5.24 -2.74
C ILE A 76 6.62 -5.56 -2.79
N GLU A 77 6.10 -6.19 -1.75
CA GLU A 77 4.68 -6.43 -1.57
C GLU A 77 3.96 -5.12 -1.29
N VAL A 78 2.95 -4.82 -2.09
CA VAL A 78 2.16 -3.59 -1.98
C VAL A 78 0.68 -3.89 -2.09
N VAL A 79 -0.15 -2.95 -1.63
CA VAL A 79 -1.55 -2.89 -1.98
C VAL A 79 -1.84 -1.63 -2.79
N GLN A 80 -2.63 -1.76 -3.84
CA GLN A 80 -3.26 -0.63 -4.54
C GLN A 80 -4.66 -0.46 -3.99
N ILE A 81 -4.97 0.74 -3.50
CA ILE A 81 -6.23 1.10 -2.84
C ILE A 81 -6.96 2.05 -3.76
N GLU A 82 -8.16 1.66 -4.20
CA GLU A 82 -9.08 2.53 -4.91
C GLU A 82 -10.09 3.13 -3.92
N TYR A 83 -10.28 4.44 -3.91
CA TYR A 83 -11.12 5.10 -2.93
C TYR A 83 -11.88 6.32 -3.49
N ASP A 84 -13.02 6.63 -2.88
CA ASP A 84 -13.85 7.80 -3.15
C ASP A 84 -13.40 8.95 -2.23
N GLU A 85 -12.75 9.97 -2.80
CA GLU A 85 -12.23 11.13 -2.05
C GLU A 85 -13.29 11.92 -1.28
N ASN A 86 -14.58 11.78 -1.68
CA ASN A 86 -15.66 12.40 -0.94
C ASN A 86 -16.02 11.66 0.36
N LYS A 87 -15.50 10.45 0.57
CA LYS A 87 -15.82 9.59 1.72
C LYS A 87 -14.63 9.30 2.61
N VAL A 88 -13.44 9.23 2.04
CA VAL A 88 -12.20 9.03 2.77
C VAL A 88 -11.08 9.78 2.08
N SER A 89 -10.30 10.54 2.84
CA SER A 89 -9.16 11.31 2.33
C SER A 89 -7.89 10.47 2.30
N TYR A 90 -6.91 10.88 1.48
CA TYR A 90 -5.57 10.30 1.48
C TYR A 90 -4.91 10.36 2.87
N ASN A 91 -5.16 11.43 3.65
CA ASN A 91 -4.62 11.55 5.00
C ASN A 91 -5.19 10.49 5.96
N GLU A 92 -6.48 10.16 5.86
CA GLU A 92 -7.09 9.07 6.65
C GLU A 92 -6.55 7.70 6.24
N LEU A 93 -6.22 7.50 4.95
CA LEU A 93 -5.51 6.29 4.51
C LEU A 93 -4.10 6.22 5.09
N LEU A 94 -3.37 7.34 5.17
CA LEU A 94 -2.07 7.41 5.86
C LEU A 94 -2.19 7.10 7.36
N ASP A 95 -3.26 7.56 8.02
CA ASP A 95 -3.53 7.24 9.43
C ASP A 95 -3.68 5.73 9.63
N MET A 96 -4.50 5.09 8.80
CA MET A 96 -4.66 3.64 8.85
C MET A 96 -3.34 2.93 8.58
N PHE A 97 -2.57 3.36 7.58
CA PHE A 97 -1.28 2.77 7.22
C PHE A 97 -0.33 2.72 8.43
N PHE A 98 -0.15 3.84 9.14
CA PHE A 98 0.74 3.88 10.31
C PHE A 98 0.18 3.19 11.56
N LYS A 99 -1.12 2.91 11.60
CA LYS A 99 -1.75 2.18 12.72
C LYS A 99 -1.63 0.66 12.62
N ILE A 100 -1.48 0.12 11.41
CA ILE A 100 -1.58 -1.33 11.17
C ILE A 100 -0.25 -2.07 11.11
N HIS A 101 0.88 -1.37 11.07
CA HIS A 101 2.22 -1.99 10.99
C HIS A 101 3.24 -1.23 11.83
N ASP A 102 4.41 -1.82 12.04
CA ASP A 102 5.53 -1.15 12.69
C ASP A 102 6.38 -0.41 11.63
N PRO A 103 6.31 0.92 11.53
CA PRO A 103 7.04 1.69 10.53
C PRO A 103 8.51 1.93 10.89
N THR A 104 9.01 1.34 11.99
CA THR A 104 10.37 1.57 12.51
C THR A 104 11.34 0.43 12.20
N THR A 105 10.88 -0.64 11.54
CA THR A 105 11.71 -1.80 11.22
C THR A 105 12.20 -1.77 9.76
N ILE A 106 13.51 -1.98 9.56
CA ILE A 106 14.13 -2.00 8.24
C ILE A 106 14.00 -3.41 7.66
N ASP A 107 13.57 -3.51 6.38
CA ASP A 107 13.48 -4.76 5.60
C ASP A 107 12.77 -5.90 6.33
N ARG A 108 11.74 -5.55 7.11
CA ARG A 108 11.10 -6.50 8.00
C ARG A 108 9.76 -5.98 8.48
N GLN A 109 8.80 -6.89 8.70
CA GLN A 109 7.58 -6.60 9.43
C GLN A 109 7.20 -7.79 10.32
N GLY A 110 7.42 -7.64 11.63
CA GLY A 110 7.22 -8.74 12.59
C GLY A 110 8.09 -9.96 12.25
N PRO A 111 7.50 -11.15 12.01
CA PRO A 111 8.21 -12.37 11.66
C PRO A 111 8.71 -12.37 10.20
N ASP A 112 8.11 -11.56 9.33
CA ASP A 112 8.43 -11.53 7.90
C ASP A 112 9.71 -10.70 7.68
N ILE A 113 10.78 -11.35 7.20
CA ILE A 113 12.10 -10.74 7.00
C ILE A 113 12.44 -10.77 5.52
N GLY A 114 12.82 -9.61 4.98
CA GLY A 114 13.21 -9.44 3.59
C GLY A 114 12.84 -8.06 3.07
N GLU A 115 13.53 -7.60 2.02
CA GLU A 115 13.29 -6.31 1.39
C GLU A 115 11.85 -6.16 0.87
N GLN A 116 11.20 -7.25 0.49
CA GLN A 116 9.82 -7.26 0.03
C GLN A 116 8.81 -6.83 1.10
N TYR A 117 9.20 -6.80 2.37
CA TYR A 117 8.36 -6.43 3.51
C TYR A 117 8.65 -5.04 4.07
N LYS A 118 9.32 -4.19 3.31
CA LYS A 118 9.60 -2.79 3.66
C LYS A 118 8.34 -1.97 3.92
N SER A 119 8.49 -0.94 4.75
CA SER A 119 7.50 0.12 4.89
C SER A 119 7.77 1.20 3.83
N VAL A 120 6.86 1.36 2.85
CA VAL A 120 7.00 2.33 1.75
C VAL A 120 5.64 2.93 1.39
N ILE A 121 5.64 4.24 1.15
CA ILE A 121 4.54 4.96 0.52
C ILE A 121 4.98 5.35 -0.89
N PHE A 122 4.25 4.88 -1.90
CA PHE A 122 4.44 5.29 -3.28
C PHE A 122 3.53 6.47 -3.59
N TYR A 123 4.11 7.64 -3.84
CA TYR A 123 3.37 8.85 -4.17
C TYR A 123 3.30 9.10 -5.67
N GLY A 124 2.14 9.53 -6.15
CA GLY A 124 1.90 9.86 -7.56
C GLY A 124 2.03 11.35 -7.88
N ASN A 125 2.03 12.21 -6.84
CA ASN A 125 2.07 13.66 -7.00
C ASN A 125 2.66 14.37 -5.76
N ASP A 126 2.94 15.67 -5.90
CA ASP A 126 3.56 16.49 -4.84
C ASP A 126 2.65 16.67 -3.61
N ILE A 127 1.33 16.61 -3.78
CA ILE A 127 0.36 16.73 -2.66
C ILE A 127 0.47 15.49 -1.78
N GLU A 128 0.48 14.30 -2.36
CA GLU A 128 0.65 13.04 -1.62
C GLU A 128 2.01 12.97 -0.92
N LEU A 129 3.09 13.41 -1.61
CA LEU A 129 4.42 13.52 -1.01
C LEU A 129 4.44 14.45 0.20
N ASP A 130 3.82 15.61 0.09
CA ASP A 130 3.76 16.60 1.19
C ASP A 130 2.95 16.05 2.37
N LEU A 131 1.79 15.44 2.12
CA LEU A 131 0.95 14.83 3.15
C LEU A 131 1.68 13.68 3.87
N ALA A 132 2.30 12.77 3.13
CA ALA A 132 3.06 11.65 3.71
C ALA A 132 4.28 12.14 4.51
N SER A 133 5.02 13.14 3.98
CA SER A 133 6.17 13.73 4.68
C SER A 133 5.76 14.43 5.97
N LYS A 134 4.66 15.17 5.96
CA LYS A 134 4.10 15.83 7.15
C LYS A 134 3.63 14.81 8.19
N LYS A 135 2.95 13.73 7.74
CA LYS A 135 2.49 12.67 8.64
C LYS A 135 3.67 12.03 9.37
N ILE A 136 4.73 11.62 8.67
CA ILE A 136 5.94 11.04 9.28
C ILE A 136 6.53 12.00 10.33
N LYS A 137 6.72 13.27 9.97
CA LYS A 137 7.27 14.28 10.90
C LYS A 137 6.41 14.46 12.15
N THR A 138 5.08 14.47 11.99
CA THR A 138 4.14 14.59 13.10
C THR A 138 4.23 13.39 14.04
N LEU A 139 4.29 12.19 13.49
CA LEU A 139 4.38 10.95 14.25
C LEU A 139 5.71 10.83 15.01
N ASP A 140 6.84 11.18 14.37
CA ASP A 140 8.14 11.20 15.03
C ASP A 140 8.20 12.25 16.14
N ALA A 141 7.71 13.47 15.90
CA ALA A 141 7.67 14.54 16.90
C ALA A 141 6.74 14.21 18.08
N GLY A 142 5.66 13.47 17.83
CA GLY A 142 4.71 13.02 18.85
C GLY A 142 5.18 11.81 19.66
N ASN A 143 6.32 11.21 19.30
CA ASN A 143 6.85 9.97 19.90
C ASN A 143 5.82 8.83 19.97
N TYR A 144 5.03 8.68 18.89
CA TYR A 144 4.05 7.59 18.79
C TYR A 144 4.69 6.21 18.69
N PHE A 145 5.93 6.14 18.23
CA PHE A 145 6.74 4.93 18.11
C PHE A 145 7.98 5.02 18.98
N ASN A 146 8.51 3.87 19.42
CA ASN A 146 9.71 3.80 20.29
C ASN A 146 11.01 4.12 19.53
N ASN A 147 11.01 4.02 18.21
CA ASN A 147 12.15 4.28 17.34
C ASN A 147 11.71 5.22 16.21
N PRO A 148 12.65 5.90 15.54
CA PRO A 148 12.35 6.73 14.37
C PRO A 148 11.66 5.94 13.25
N ILE A 149 10.74 6.59 12.56
CA ILE A 149 10.07 6.02 11.39
C ILE A 149 11.07 5.88 10.24
N VAL A 150 11.13 4.68 9.65
CA VAL A 150 12.00 4.36 8.50
C VAL A 150 11.20 4.16 7.21
N THR A 151 9.91 4.50 7.20
CA THR A 151 9.07 4.45 6.01
C THR A 151 9.67 5.26 4.88
N GLU A 152 9.93 4.61 3.74
CA GLU A 152 10.46 5.28 2.56
C GLU A 152 9.33 5.96 1.78
N LEU A 153 9.62 7.15 1.21
CA LEU A 153 8.75 7.81 0.25
C LEU A 153 9.35 7.63 -1.15
N ARG A 154 8.64 6.93 -2.02
CA ARG A 154 9.10 6.62 -3.39
C ARG A 154 8.10 7.15 -4.42
N VAL A 155 8.62 7.61 -5.56
CA VAL A 155 7.76 7.89 -6.73
C VAL A 155 7.05 6.63 -7.14
N ALA A 156 5.74 6.73 -7.41
CA ALA A 156 4.94 5.63 -7.89
C ALA A 156 5.54 5.03 -9.18
N LYS A 157 5.58 3.70 -9.23
CA LYS A 157 6.04 2.90 -10.36
C LYS A 157 4.93 1.97 -10.81
N THR A 158 5.17 1.23 -11.89
CA THR A 158 4.23 0.22 -12.39
C THR A 158 3.81 -0.71 -11.26
N PHE A 159 2.51 -0.86 -11.10
CA PHE A 159 1.91 -1.84 -10.21
C PHE A 159 1.62 -3.12 -11.00
N TYR A 160 2.04 -4.24 -10.47
CA TYR A 160 1.75 -5.57 -11.00
C TYR A 160 0.84 -6.31 -10.02
N LYS A 161 -0.39 -6.62 -10.46
CA LYS A 161 -1.33 -7.38 -9.63
C LYS A 161 -0.73 -8.74 -9.29
N ALA A 162 -0.74 -9.11 -8.01
CA ALA A 162 -0.36 -10.44 -7.57
C ALA A 162 -1.39 -11.48 -8.02
N GLU A 163 -0.98 -12.74 -7.99
CA GLU A 163 -1.77 -13.88 -8.44
C GLU A 163 -3.11 -13.96 -7.67
N GLU A 164 -4.13 -14.52 -8.30
CA GLU A 164 -5.51 -14.50 -7.78
C GLU A 164 -5.65 -15.19 -6.41
N TYR A 165 -4.78 -16.16 -6.11
CA TYR A 165 -4.80 -16.83 -4.80
C TYR A 165 -4.31 -15.94 -3.65
N HIS A 166 -3.66 -14.79 -3.94
CA HIS A 166 -3.28 -13.79 -2.94
C HIS A 166 -4.40 -12.79 -2.65
N GLN A 167 -5.32 -12.57 -3.57
CA GLN A 167 -6.41 -11.61 -3.41
C GLN A 167 -7.42 -12.10 -2.37
N ASP A 168 -7.89 -11.22 -1.48
CA ASP A 168 -8.83 -11.53 -0.41
C ASP A 168 -8.38 -12.69 0.50
N TYR A 169 -7.07 -12.89 0.66
CA TYR A 169 -6.54 -14.10 1.29
C TYR A 169 -7.08 -14.34 2.70
N ILE A 170 -7.11 -13.31 3.54
CA ILE A 170 -7.61 -13.43 4.91
C ILE A 170 -9.11 -13.70 4.92
N LYS A 171 -9.90 -13.07 4.07
CA LYS A 171 -11.33 -13.33 3.94
C LYS A 171 -11.62 -14.77 3.50
N LYS A 172 -10.83 -15.29 2.55
CA LYS A 172 -10.98 -16.65 2.00
C LYS A 172 -10.54 -17.73 2.98
N THR A 173 -9.51 -17.48 3.78
CA THR A 173 -8.86 -18.51 4.61
C THR A 173 -9.15 -18.41 6.11
N GLY A 174 -9.57 -17.23 6.58
CA GLY A 174 -9.69 -16.93 8.01
C GLY A 174 -8.36 -16.85 8.76
N ARG A 175 -7.22 -16.81 8.04
CA ARG A 175 -5.89 -16.80 8.66
C ARG A 175 -5.64 -15.47 9.39
N ILE A 176 -5.16 -15.54 10.63
CA ILE A 176 -4.69 -14.38 11.38
C ILE A 176 -3.30 -14.00 10.88
N CYS A 177 -3.09 -12.74 10.51
CA CYS A 177 -1.79 -12.21 10.09
C CYS A 177 -1.10 -11.45 11.23
N TYR A 178 0.18 -11.11 11.01
CA TYR A 178 0.94 -10.29 11.95
C TYR A 178 0.28 -8.94 12.22
N HIS A 179 -0.28 -8.27 11.21
CA HIS A 179 -0.94 -6.97 11.36
C HIS A 179 -2.06 -7.00 12.41
N GLN A 180 -2.87 -8.05 12.43
CA GLN A 180 -3.91 -8.21 13.47
C GLN A 180 -3.29 -8.36 14.86
N ALA A 181 -2.20 -9.12 14.97
CA ALA A 181 -1.48 -9.26 16.24
C ALA A 181 -0.86 -7.93 16.68
N TYR A 182 -0.26 -7.20 15.74
CA TYR A 182 0.31 -5.87 15.98
C TYR A 182 -0.74 -4.88 16.48
N VAL A 183 -1.88 -4.76 15.78
CA VAL A 183 -3.00 -3.90 16.19
C VAL A 183 -3.52 -4.28 17.57
N ASN A 184 -3.68 -5.56 17.86
CA ASN A 184 -4.14 -6.04 19.18
C ASN A 184 -3.17 -5.68 20.31
N GLN A 185 -1.86 -5.66 20.05
CA GLN A 185 -0.83 -5.27 21.02
C GLN A 185 -0.72 -3.75 21.17
N ASN A 186 -1.10 -2.98 20.14
CA ASN A 186 -0.95 -1.52 20.08
C ASN A 186 -2.32 -0.81 20.01
N GLN A 187 -3.30 -1.24 20.81
CA GLN A 187 -4.67 -0.69 20.80
C GLN A 187 -4.71 0.82 21.06
N THR A 188 -3.84 1.34 21.91
CA THR A 188 -3.75 2.78 22.19
C THR A 188 -3.38 3.56 20.94
N LEU A 189 -2.40 3.07 20.17
CA LEU A 189 -2.00 3.66 18.88
C LEU A 189 -3.13 3.54 17.85
N PHE A 190 -3.74 2.35 17.74
CA PHE A 190 -4.82 2.12 16.78
C PHE A 190 -6.02 3.04 17.01
N ASN A 191 -6.34 3.34 18.26
CA ASN A 191 -7.44 4.22 18.65
C ASN A 191 -7.06 5.71 18.77
N SER A 192 -5.81 6.07 18.52
CA SER A 192 -5.36 7.47 18.56
C SER A 192 -5.83 8.23 17.32
N ASP A 193 -6.04 9.53 17.50
CA ASP A 193 -6.24 10.51 16.43
C ASP A 193 -4.91 11.24 16.22
N PHE A 194 -4.22 11.00 15.07
CA PHE A 194 -2.97 11.68 14.72
C PHE A 194 -2.88 12.11 13.25
#